data_2389cac3fd62bd88d143316ed460a507
#
_entry.id   2389cac3fd62bd88d143316ed460a507
#
_cell.length_a   1.000
_cell.length_b   1.000
_cell.length_c   1.000
_cell.angle_alpha   90.00
_cell.angle_beta   90.00
_cell.angle_gamma   90.00
#
_symmetry.space_group_name_H-M   'P 1'
#
loop_
_entity.id
_entity.type
_entity.pdbx_description
1 polymer ?
#
loop_
_entity_poly.entity_id
_entity_poly.type
_entity_poly.pdbx_seq_one_letter_code
_entity_poly.pdbx_strand_id
1 'polypeptide(L)'
;MILVFDVGNTNIEIGIFHKEFGNEKVVATARRFTRREESFDELAFFILRFLEINKVKTDNIEKIVFSSVVPQLNFCFHNLAAKYFPQSKIIEVSSSINLGINNKYKNPGEVGADRLVNAAYVFYKYKCNSIIVDMGTATTFCAILQNGDYLGGVIMPGIYTSSQALFQKAAKLQSVDICKQEKIMGNSTAEAIESGIYFSNLYAIEGIIKGIKKELKMDECFIVGTGGYASLFADDLFDVFDNELAMKALKYIADIN
;
A
#
# COMPACT_ATOMS: atom_id res chain seq x y z
N MET A 1 0.59 -17.33 15.09
CA MET A 1 0.24 -15.98 14.59
C MET A 1 1.04 -15.67 13.35
N ILE A 2 0.66 -14.63 12.61
CA ILE A 2 1.33 -14.19 11.39
C ILE A 2 1.78 -12.75 11.59
N LEU A 3 3.03 -12.48 11.22
CA LEU A 3 3.64 -11.15 11.24
C LEU A 3 3.83 -10.71 9.79
N VAL A 4 3.31 -9.52 9.44
CA VAL A 4 3.38 -9.01 8.08
C VAL A 4 4.09 -7.66 8.03
N PHE A 5 4.79 -7.39 6.93
CA PHE A 5 5.51 -6.14 6.71
C PHE A 5 5.26 -5.61 5.30
N ASP A 6 4.83 -4.36 5.21
CA ASP A 6 4.87 -3.60 3.97
C ASP A 6 6.04 -2.62 4.02
N VAL A 7 7.04 -2.86 3.19
CA VAL A 7 8.32 -2.13 3.19
C VAL A 7 8.33 -1.13 2.05
N GLY A 8 7.78 0.05 2.35
CA GLY A 8 7.76 1.19 1.43
C GLY A 8 9.04 2.04 1.50
N ASN A 9 9.21 2.94 0.52
CA ASN A 9 10.36 3.87 0.47
C ASN A 9 10.39 4.87 1.65
N THR A 10 9.24 5.20 2.22
CA THR A 10 9.11 6.18 3.31
C THR A 10 8.89 5.51 4.65
N ASN A 11 8.03 4.51 4.72
CA ASN A 11 7.65 3.83 5.94
C ASN A 11 7.69 2.31 5.76
N ILE A 12 7.96 1.62 6.88
CA ILE A 12 7.69 0.20 7.05
C ILE A 12 6.43 0.10 7.92
N GLU A 13 5.39 -0.53 7.40
CA GLU A 13 4.19 -0.88 8.15
C GLU A 13 4.26 -2.33 8.61
N ILE A 14 3.80 -2.57 9.84
CA ILE A 14 3.90 -3.87 10.49
C ILE A 14 2.52 -4.25 11.01
N GLY A 15 2.10 -5.48 10.76
CA GLY A 15 0.84 -6.02 11.24
C GLY A 15 0.99 -7.37 11.92
N ILE A 16 0.22 -7.61 12.97
CA ILE A 16 0.08 -8.92 13.61
C ILE A 16 -1.33 -9.43 13.35
N PHE A 17 -1.44 -10.68 12.91
CA PHE A 17 -2.71 -11.34 12.64
C PHE A 17 -2.80 -12.69 13.34
N HIS A 18 -4.03 -13.14 13.57
CA HIS A 18 -4.29 -14.54 13.88
C HIS A 18 -4.03 -15.42 12.66
N LYS A 19 -3.75 -16.72 12.90
CA LYS A 19 -3.38 -17.66 11.84
C LYS A 19 -4.56 -18.25 11.06
N GLU A 20 -5.78 -18.12 11.61
CA GLU A 20 -6.97 -18.69 10.98
C GLU A 20 -7.16 -18.12 9.57
N PHE A 21 -7.40 -19.02 8.62
CA PHE A 21 -7.63 -18.66 7.23
C PHE A 21 -8.82 -17.69 7.08
N GLY A 22 -8.62 -16.61 6.33
CA GLY A 22 -9.66 -15.60 6.12
C GLY A 22 -9.98 -14.71 7.33
N ASN A 23 -9.29 -14.87 8.47
CA ASN A 23 -9.40 -13.94 9.58
C ASN A 23 -8.58 -12.66 9.27
N GLU A 24 -9.29 -11.63 8.84
CA GLU A 24 -8.70 -10.33 8.44
C GLU A 24 -8.54 -9.37 9.63
N LYS A 25 -8.91 -9.78 10.84
CA LYS A 25 -8.83 -8.91 12.01
C LYS A 25 -7.38 -8.69 12.42
N VAL A 26 -6.96 -7.44 12.30
CA VAL A 26 -5.64 -7.00 12.78
C VAL A 26 -5.61 -7.03 14.30
N VAL A 27 -4.60 -7.67 14.87
CA VAL A 27 -4.38 -7.71 16.32
C VAL A 27 -3.70 -6.42 16.77
N ALA A 28 -2.66 -6.02 16.05
CA ALA A 28 -1.93 -4.77 16.30
C ALA A 28 -1.20 -4.33 15.03
N THR A 29 -0.99 -3.02 14.90
CA THR A 29 -0.16 -2.43 13.85
C THR A 29 0.88 -1.49 14.44
N ALA A 30 1.98 -1.32 13.72
CA ALA A 30 2.99 -0.30 13.98
C ALA A 30 3.50 0.27 12.66
N ARG A 31 3.99 1.49 12.71
CA ARG A 31 4.62 2.16 11.57
C ARG A 31 5.93 2.78 12.02
N ARG A 32 6.94 2.70 11.18
CA ARG A 32 8.22 3.36 11.39
C ARG A 32 8.76 3.89 10.07
N PHE A 33 9.68 4.87 10.15
CA PHE A 33 10.38 5.34 8.94
C PHE A 33 11.31 4.27 8.39
N THR A 34 11.36 4.17 7.07
CA THR A 34 12.31 3.31 6.36
C THR A 34 13.71 3.91 6.46
N ARG A 35 14.66 3.12 6.96
CA ARG A 35 16.08 3.46 6.98
C ARG A 35 16.85 2.45 6.15
N ARG A 36 17.39 2.88 5.02
CA ARG A 36 18.04 1.97 4.04
C ARG A 36 19.33 1.32 4.56
N GLU A 37 20.00 1.96 5.50
CA GLU A 37 21.26 1.50 6.10
C GLU A 37 21.08 0.85 7.48
N GLU A 38 19.85 0.44 7.79
CA GLU A 38 19.53 -0.20 9.06
C GLU A 38 20.06 -1.63 9.11
N SER A 39 20.65 -2.01 10.24
CA SER A 39 21.00 -3.39 10.48
C SER A 39 19.78 -4.24 10.81
N PHE A 40 19.85 -5.53 10.52
CA PHE A 40 18.77 -6.46 10.86
C PHE A 40 18.54 -6.58 12.37
N ASP A 41 19.55 -6.31 13.21
CA ASP A 41 19.41 -6.32 14.67
C ASP A 41 18.65 -5.10 15.17
N GLU A 42 18.89 -3.90 14.62
CA GLU A 42 18.10 -2.69 14.97
C GLU A 42 16.63 -2.86 14.59
N LEU A 43 16.37 -3.40 13.41
CA LEU A 43 15.00 -3.72 12.97
C LEU A 43 14.36 -4.76 13.89
N ALA A 44 15.12 -5.81 14.26
CA ALA A 44 14.64 -6.86 15.16
C ALA A 44 14.28 -6.32 16.54
N PHE A 45 15.08 -5.44 17.13
CA PHE A 45 14.79 -4.87 18.46
C PHE A 45 13.47 -4.06 18.45
N PHE A 46 13.21 -3.33 17.37
CA PHE A 46 11.92 -2.64 17.23
C PHE A 46 10.76 -3.65 17.16
N ILE A 47 10.90 -4.71 16.39
CA ILE A 47 9.86 -5.74 16.22
C ILE A 47 9.63 -6.51 17.52
N LEU A 48 10.70 -6.93 18.20
CA LEU A 48 10.62 -7.63 19.49
C LEU A 48 9.91 -6.78 20.54
N ARG A 49 10.22 -5.48 20.59
CA ARG A 49 9.52 -4.55 21.48
C ARG A 49 8.05 -4.37 21.13
N PHE A 50 7.73 -4.31 19.84
CA PHE A 50 6.35 -4.25 19.37
C PHE A 50 5.56 -5.51 19.76
N LEU A 51 6.15 -6.70 19.61
CA LEU A 51 5.55 -7.96 20.05
C LEU A 51 5.35 -8.00 21.57
N GLU A 52 6.36 -7.57 22.34
CA GLU A 52 6.29 -7.54 23.81
C GLU A 52 5.14 -6.65 24.30
N ILE A 53 5.01 -5.42 23.78
CA ILE A 53 3.92 -4.49 24.12
C ILE A 53 2.55 -5.12 23.86
N ASN A 54 2.43 -5.89 22.79
CA ASN A 54 1.19 -6.58 22.42
C ASN A 54 1.05 -7.98 23.05
N LYS A 55 1.96 -8.35 23.97
CA LYS A 55 1.95 -9.65 24.70
C LYS A 55 2.01 -10.86 23.74
N VAL A 56 2.68 -10.74 22.63
CA VAL A 56 2.90 -11.79 21.64
C VAL A 56 4.32 -12.32 21.81
N LYS A 57 4.45 -13.65 22.02
CA LYS A 57 5.77 -14.32 22.08
C LYS A 57 6.27 -14.61 20.68
N THR A 58 7.58 -14.55 20.47
CA THR A 58 8.26 -14.90 19.21
C THR A 58 7.89 -16.31 18.74
N ASP A 59 7.85 -17.28 19.67
CA ASP A 59 7.53 -18.68 19.38
C ASP A 59 6.09 -18.88 18.85
N ASN A 60 5.21 -17.90 19.04
CA ASN A 60 3.86 -17.91 18.49
C ASN A 60 3.77 -17.43 17.04
N ILE A 61 4.87 -16.90 16.48
CA ILE A 61 4.90 -16.44 15.10
C ILE A 61 5.23 -17.64 14.21
N GLU A 62 4.27 -18.08 13.41
CA GLU A 62 4.41 -19.22 12.51
C GLU A 62 4.85 -18.80 11.10
N LYS A 63 4.42 -17.60 10.66
CA LYS A 63 4.78 -17.05 9.36
C LYS A 63 5.18 -15.58 9.47
N ILE A 64 6.18 -15.20 8.70
CA ILE A 64 6.59 -13.82 8.46
C ILE A 64 6.44 -13.56 6.96
N VAL A 65 5.61 -12.58 6.59
CA VAL A 65 5.39 -12.20 5.19
C VAL A 65 5.78 -10.76 5.00
N PHE A 66 6.56 -10.48 3.96
CA PHE A 66 6.89 -9.11 3.65
C PHE A 66 6.81 -8.82 2.15
N SER A 67 6.23 -7.66 1.81
CA SER A 67 6.37 -7.00 0.52
C SER A 67 7.41 -5.90 0.65
N SER A 68 8.25 -5.72 -0.35
CA SER A 68 9.30 -4.72 -0.31
C SER A 68 9.50 -4.05 -1.67
N VAL A 69 9.52 -2.71 -1.66
CA VAL A 69 10.00 -1.88 -2.76
C VAL A 69 11.36 -1.25 -2.44
N VAL A 70 12.06 -1.78 -1.43
CA VAL A 70 13.40 -1.36 -0.97
C VAL A 70 14.33 -2.59 -0.93
N PRO A 71 14.88 -3.03 -2.08
CA PRO A 71 15.65 -4.28 -2.17
C PRO A 71 16.81 -4.39 -1.19
N GLN A 72 17.41 -3.25 -0.80
CA GLN A 72 18.51 -3.21 0.17
C GLN A 72 18.14 -3.78 1.54
N LEU A 73 16.84 -3.75 1.91
CA LEU A 73 16.35 -4.25 3.18
C LEU A 73 15.92 -5.72 3.14
N ASN A 74 15.75 -6.33 1.97
CA ASN A 74 15.26 -7.72 1.88
C ASN A 74 16.18 -8.69 2.66
N PHE A 75 17.50 -8.50 2.52
CA PHE A 75 18.49 -9.28 3.28
C PHE A 75 18.34 -9.12 4.81
N CYS A 76 17.95 -7.91 5.28
CA CYS A 76 17.71 -7.67 6.71
C CYS A 76 16.54 -8.51 7.22
N PHE A 77 15.44 -8.62 6.44
CA PHE A 77 14.27 -9.44 6.83
C PHE A 77 14.61 -10.93 6.88
N HIS A 78 15.40 -11.45 5.94
CA HIS A 78 15.82 -12.85 5.97
C HIS A 78 16.71 -13.15 7.19
N ASN A 79 17.70 -12.31 7.49
CA ASN A 79 18.58 -12.51 8.65
C ASN A 79 17.86 -12.33 9.98
N LEU A 80 16.97 -11.33 10.06
CA LEU A 80 16.11 -11.13 11.21
C LEU A 80 15.26 -12.37 11.49
N ALA A 81 14.61 -12.93 10.46
CA ALA A 81 13.79 -14.12 10.61
C ALA A 81 14.64 -15.32 11.05
N ALA A 82 15.79 -15.55 10.41
CA ALA A 82 16.67 -16.66 10.75
C ALA A 82 17.19 -16.60 12.19
N LYS A 83 17.52 -15.39 12.69
CA LYS A 83 18.11 -15.23 14.03
C LYS A 83 17.10 -15.18 15.14
N TYR A 84 16.00 -14.44 14.95
CA TYR A 84 15.04 -14.13 16.01
C TYR A 84 13.73 -14.90 15.94
N PHE A 85 13.44 -15.52 14.77
CA PHE A 85 12.24 -16.31 14.53
C PHE A 85 12.56 -17.62 13.80
N PRO A 86 13.49 -18.45 14.33
CA PRO A 86 14.02 -19.62 13.61
C PRO A 86 12.97 -20.68 13.28
N GLN A 87 11.79 -20.62 13.91
CA GLN A 87 10.69 -21.57 13.67
C GLN A 87 9.67 -21.03 12.66
N SER A 88 9.77 -19.74 12.28
CA SER A 88 8.80 -19.10 11.40
C SER A 88 9.13 -19.36 9.94
N LYS A 89 8.10 -19.66 9.13
CA LYS A 89 8.24 -19.65 7.67
C LYS A 89 8.34 -18.22 7.18
N ILE A 90 9.41 -17.84 6.50
CA ILE A 90 9.52 -16.53 5.85
C ILE A 90 9.02 -16.60 4.41
N ILE A 91 8.24 -15.61 4.01
CA ILE A 91 7.66 -15.45 2.67
C ILE A 91 7.96 -14.04 2.19
N GLU A 92 8.87 -13.92 1.23
CA GLU A 92 9.12 -12.69 0.49
C GLU A 92 8.16 -12.62 -0.70
N VAL A 93 7.38 -11.54 -0.79
CA VAL A 93 6.47 -11.34 -1.91
C VAL A 93 7.25 -11.03 -3.17
N SER A 94 7.06 -11.86 -4.18
CA SER A 94 7.66 -11.70 -5.50
C SER A 94 6.73 -12.26 -6.57
N SER A 95 7.05 -12.04 -7.84
CA SER A 95 6.31 -12.63 -8.96
C SER A 95 6.40 -14.17 -9.05
N SER A 96 7.28 -14.79 -8.26
CA SER A 96 7.50 -16.24 -8.25
C SER A 96 6.65 -17.01 -7.24
N ILE A 97 6.04 -16.32 -6.25
CA ILE A 97 5.17 -16.99 -5.29
C ILE A 97 3.72 -17.07 -5.81
N ASN A 98 2.91 -17.91 -5.17
CA ASN A 98 1.49 -17.95 -5.48
C ASN A 98 0.82 -16.64 -5.00
N LEU A 99 0.29 -15.86 -5.93
CA LEU A 99 -0.45 -14.63 -5.64
C LEU A 99 -1.96 -14.83 -5.82
N GLY A 100 -2.39 -15.97 -6.39
CA GLY A 100 -3.80 -16.21 -6.73
C GLY A 100 -4.32 -15.37 -7.90
N ILE A 101 -3.44 -14.68 -8.63
CA ILE A 101 -3.75 -13.84 -9.80
C ILE A 101 -2.80 -14.13 -10.95
N ASN A 102 -3.19 -13.74 -12.17
CA ASN A 102 -2.40 -13.87 -13.39
C ASN A 102 -1.76 -12.52 -13.73
N ASN A 103 -0.49 -12.34 -13.48
CA ASN A 103 0.21 -11.11 -13.85
C ASN A 103 0.42 -11.06 -15.38
N LYS A 104 -0.31 -10.17 -16.07
CA LYS A 104 -0.24 -9.92 -17.51
C LYS A 104 0.67 -8.73 -17.88
N TYR A 105 1.42 -8.23 -16.94
CA TYR A 105 2.37 -7.16 -17.22
C TYR A 105 3.42 -7.64 -18.23
N LYS A 106 3.87 -6.75 -19.12
CA LYS A 106 4.84 -7.09 -20.18
C LYS A 106 6.10 -7.75 -19.62
N ASN A 107 6.61 -7.20 -18.52
CA ASN A 107 7.71 -7.74 -17.74
C ASN A 107 7.22 -7.96 -16.30
N PRO A 108 6.74 -9.16 -15.94
CA PRO A 108 6.12 -9.42 -14.63
C PRO A 108 6.98 -9.03 -13.41
N GLY A 109 8.31 -9.12 -13.54
CA GLY A 109 9.26 -8.76 -12.47
C GLY A 109 9.42 -7.25 -12.22
N GLU A 110 8.88 -6.38 -13.09
CA GLU A 110 8.95 -4.93 -12.92
C GLU A 110 7.80 -4.37 -12.04
N VAL A 111 6.79 -5.18 -11.75
CA VAL A 111 5.67 -4.74 -10.91
C VAL A 111 6.08 -4.77 -9.45
N GLY A 112 5.91 -3.64 -8.77
CA GLY A 112 6.13 -3.56 -7.32
C GLY A 112 5.31 -4.60 -6.55
N ALA A 113 5.93 -5.22 -5.55
CA ALA A 113 5.31 -6.26 -4.73
C ALA A 113 4.03 -5.76 -4.04
N ASP A 114 4.03 -4.52 -3.55
CA ASP A 114 2.90 -3.80 -2.95
C ASP A 114 1.68 -3.78 -3.86
N ARG A 115 1.87 -3.48 -5.16
CA ARG A 115 0.79 -3.43 -6.15
C ARG A 115 0.20 -4.82 -6.43
N LEU A 116 1.05 -5.84 -6.51
CA LEU A 116 0.61 -7.23 -6.74
C LEU A 116 -0.16 -7.78 -5.54
N VAL A 117 0.31 -7.50 -4.32
CA VAL A 117 -0.35 -7.92 -3.07
C VAL A 117 -1.74 -7.31 -2.97
N ASN A 118 -1.86 -5.99 -3.17
CA ASN A 118 -3.14 -5.30 -3.13
C ASN A 118 -4.12 -5.86 -4.18
N ALA A 119 -3.65 -6.08 -5.43
CA ALA A 119 -4.47 -6.63 -6.49
C ALA A 119 -4.93 -8.07 -6.19
N ALA A 120 -4.06 -8.91 -5.65
CA ALA A 120 -4.38 -10.28 -5.27
C ALA A 120 -5.50 -10.34 -4.23
N TYR A 121 -5.40 -9.50 -3.19
CA TYR A 121 -6.41 -9.47 -2.16
C TYR A 121 -7.75 -8.87 -2.64
N VAL A 122 -7.73 -7.78 -3.42
CA VAL A 122 -8.94 -7.19 -3.99
C VAL A 122 -9.65 -8.20 -4.90
N PHE A 123 -8.92 -8.92 -5.74
CA PHE A 123 -9.49 -10.00 -6.53
C PHE A 123 -10.09 -11.11 -5.67
N TYR A 124 -9.38 -11.57 -4.64
CA TYR A 124 -9.88 -12.59 -3.72
C TYR A 124 -11.20 -12.17 -3.07
N LYS A 125 -11.26 -10.92 -2.60
CA LYS A 125 -12.36 -10.42 -1.79
C LYS A 125 -13.61 -10.08 -2.61
N TYR A 126 -13.44 -9.42 -3.74
CA TYR A 126 -14.57 -8.85 -4.50
C TYR A 126 -14.96 -9.64 -5.75
N LYS A 127 -14.05 -10.41 -6.34
CA LYS A 127 -14.31 -11.28 -7.52
C LYS A 127 -14.95 -10.56 -8.70
N CYS A 128 -14.63 -9.28 -8.91
CA CYS A 128 -15.14 -8.47 -10.00
C CYS A 128 -14.01 -7.66 -10.65
N ASN A 129 -14.29 -7.02 -11.78
CA ASN A 129 -13.35 -6.06 -12.36
C ASN A 129 -13.14 -4.93 -11.37
N SER A 130 -11.89 -4.64 -11.06
CA SER A 130 -11.57 -3.62 -10.04
C SER A 130 -10.42 -2.73 -10.47
N ILE A 131 -10.46 -1.48 -9.99
CA ILE A 131 -9.33 -0.56 -10.03
C ILE A 131 -8.96 -0.24 -8.58
N ILE A 132 -7.70 -0.47 -8.24
CA ILE A 132 -7.13 -0.14 -6.94
C ILE A 132 -6.38 1.18 -7.08
N VAL A 133 -6.71 2.16 -6.25
CA VAL A 133 -6.04 3.45 -6.17
C VAL A 133 -5.33 3.54 -4.83
N ASP A 134 -4.01 3.48 -4.86
CA ASP A 134 -3.18 3.61 -3.66
C ASP A 134 -2.51 4.99 -3.64
N MET A 135 -2.85 5.79 -2.62
CA MET A 135 -2.41 7.19 -2.45
C MET A 135 -1.29 7.30 -1.41
N GLY A 136 -0.13 6.74 -1.77
CA GLY A 136 1.10 6.78 -0.98
C GLY A 136 2.08 7.87 -1.41
N THR A 137 3.38 7.56 -1.38
CA THR A 137 4.47 8.41 -1.90
C THR A 137 4.29 8.69 -3.39
N ALA A 138 3.88 7.69 -4.15
CA ALA A 138 3.25 7.82 -5.46
C ALA A 138 1.77 7.49 -5.34
N THR A 139 0.93 8.03 -6.21
CA THR A 139 -0.43 7.53 -6.40
C THR A 139 -0.40 6.51 -7.52
N THR A 140 -0.77 5.26 -7.22
CA THR A 140 -0.78 4.17 -8.19
C THR A 140 -2.21 3.73 -8.49
N PHE A 141 -2.44 3.33 -9.74
CA PHE A 141 -3.69 2.74 -10.20
C PHE A 141 -3.39 1.35 -10.72
N CYS A 142 -4.11 0.35 -10.27
CA CYS A 142 -3.94 -1.03 -10.72
C CYS A 142 -5.28 -1.59 -11.17
N ALA A 143 -5.32 -2.16 -12.38
CA ALA A 143 -6.52 -2.80 -12.91
C ALA A 143 -6.39 -4.32 -12.83
N ILE A 144 -7.42 -4.96 -12.26
CA ILE A 144 -7.56 -6.40 -12.20
C ILE A 144 -8.94 -6.82 -12.69
N LEU A 145 -8.98 -7.84 -13.52
CA LEU A 145 -10.23 -8.35 -14.09
C LEU A 145 -10.86 -9.43 -13.20
N GLN A 146 -12.14 -9.67 -13.39
CA GLN A 146 -12.91 -10.70 -12.67
C GLN A 146 -12.41 -12.14 -12.89
N ASN A 147 -11.55 -12.38 -13.90
CA ASN A 147 -10.89 -13.66 -14.14
C ASN A 147 -9.52 -13.77 -13.45
N GLY A 148 -9.11 -12.75 -12.69
CA GLY A 148 -7.84 -12.69 -11.98
C GLY A 148 -6.67 -12.18 -12.82
N ASP A 149 -6.88 -11.65 -14.02
CA ASP A 149 -5.84 -11.06 -14.83
C ASP A 149 -5.48 -9.65 -14.33
N TYR A 150 -4.26 -9.49 -13.80
CA TYR A 150 -3.68 -8.20 -13.46
C TYR A 150 -3.09 -7.55 -14.72
N LEU A 151 -3.64 -6.42 -15.12
CA LEU A 151 -3.30 -5.77 -16.40
C LEU A 151 -2.24 -4.67 -16.29
N GLY A 152 -1.89 -4.28 -15.07
CA GLY A 152 -1.02 -3.11 -14.83
C GLY A 152 -1.81 -1.89 -14.43
N GLY A 153 -1.35 -0.69 -14.85
CA GLY A 153 -2.03 0.53 -14.49
C GLY A 153 -1.19 1.79 -14.67
N VAL A 154 -1.47 2.82 -13.85
CA VAL A 154 -0.86 4.15 -13.95
C VAL A 154 -0.10 4.46 -12.66
N ILE A 155 0.97 5.24 -12.76
CA ILE A 155 1.72 5.79 -11.62
C ILE A 155 1.84 7.29 -11.83
N MET A 156 1.44 8.07 -10.82
CA MET A 156 1.62 9.51 -10.80
C MET A 156 2.27 9.96 -9.48
N PRO A 157 2.84 11.15 -9.40
CA PRO A 157 3.34 11.67 -8.12
C PRO A 157 2.23 11.68 -7.07
N GLY A 158 2.54 11.25 -5.85
CA GLY A 158 1.59 11.31 -4.73
C GLY A 158 1.31 12.76 -4.33
N ILE A 159 0.19 12.99 -3.66
CA ILE A 159 -0.28 14.32 -3.26
C ILE A 159 0.76 15.07 -2.40
N TYR A 160 1.37 14.39 -1.42
CA TYR A 160 2.44 14.98 -0.60
C TYR A 160 3.70 15.27 -1.43
N THR A 161 4.11 14.35 -2.30
CA THR A 161 5.29 14.50 -3.16
C THR A 161 5.13 15.72 -4.09
N SER A 162 3.96 15.88 -4.72
CA SER A 162 3.63 17.00 -5.59
C SER A 162 3.64 18.33 -4.83
N SER A 163 3.06 18.34 -3.62
CA SER A 163 3.02 19.52 -2.75
C SER A 163 4.41 19.97 -2.33
N GLN A 164 5.24 19.02 -1.91
CA GLN A 164 6.63 19.32 -1.51
C GLN A 164 7.45 19.87 -2.70
N ALA A 165 7.26 19.33 -3.92
CA ALA A 165 7.92 19.86 -5.11
C ALA A 165 7.52 21.31 -5.38
N LEU A 166 6.24 21.66 -5.17
CA LEU A 166 5.76 23.05 -5.30
C LEU A 166 6.42 23.98 -4.28
N PHE A 167 6.43 23.59 -2.99
CA PHE A 167 7.00 24.41 -1.91
C PHE A 167 8.51 24.60 -2.06
N GLN A 168 9.25 23.57 -2.49
CA GLN A 168 10.70 23.65 -2.71
C GLN A 168 11.07 24.53 -3.91
N LYS A 169 10.24 24.62 -4.94
CA LYS A 169 10.55 25.37 -6.16
C LYS A 169 10.01 26.80 -6.16
N ALA A 170 8.99 27.10 -5.39
CA ALA A 170 8.34 28.39 -5.33
C ALA A 170 8.70 29.12 -4.02
N ALA A 171 9.80 29.86 -4.02
CA ALA A 171 10.41 30.49 -2.83
C ALA A 171 9.48 31.39 -1.98
N LYS A 172 8.36 31.85 -2.53
CA LYS A 172 7.37 32.70 -1.83
C LYS A 172 6.16 31.92 -1.32
N LEU A 173 6.01 30.63 -1.67
CA LEU A 173 4.88 29.83 -1.23
C LEU A 173 5.22 29.15 0.09
N GLN A 174 4.35 29.32 1.06
CA GLN A 174 4.45 28.64 2.35
C GLN A 174 3.82 27.26 2.27
N SER A 175 4.32 26.34 3.09
CA SER A 175 3.70 25.03 3.28
C SER A 175 2.29 25.19 3.86
N VAL A 176 1.33 24.47 3.30
CA VAL A 176 -0.05 24.42 3.78
C VAL A 176 -0.43 22.97 4.11
N ASP A 177 -1.48 22.80 4.89
CA ASP A 177 -2.02 21.48 5.20
C ASP A 177 -2.81 20.92 4.00
N ILE A 178 -2.69 19.61 3.80
CA ILE A 178 -3.44 18.91 2.77
C ILE A 178 -4.75 18.41 3.37
N CYS A 179 -5.85 19.10 3.04
CA CYS A 179 -7.17 18.81 3.59
C CYS A 179 -8.26 18.90 2.49
N LYS A 180 -9.43 18.30 2.77
CA LYS A 180 -10.58 18.38 1.88
C LYS A 180 -11.05 19.82 1.73
N GLN A 181 -11.35 20.23 0.50
CA GLN A 181 -11.78 21.59 0.17
C GLN A 181 -13.21 21.59 -0.35
N GLU A 182 -14.01 22.56 0.09
CA GLU A 182 -15.39 22.73 -0.37
C GLU A 182 -15.51 23.66 -1.60
N LYS A 183 -14.54 24.56 -1.74
CA LYS A 183 -14.57 25.61 -2.79
C LYS A 183 -13.32 25.52 -3.66
N ILE A 184 -13.53 25.59 -4.97
CA ILE A 184 -12.43 25.55 -5.94
C ILE A 184 -11.65 26.88 -6.00
N MET A 185 -12.31 28.01 -5.77
CA MET A 185 -11.65 29.32 -5.79
C MET A 185 -11.27 29.77 -4.38
N GLY A 186 -9.96 29.83 -4.10
CA GLY A 186 -9.42 30.48 -2.92
C GLY A 186 -9.29 31.99 -3.10
N ASN A 187 -9.42 32.77 -2.04
CA ASN A 187 -9.29 34.22 -2.02
C ASN A 187 -8.02 34.71 -1.28
N SER A 188 -7.18 33.78 -0.85
CA SER A 188 -5.83 34.01 -0.33
C SER A 188 -4.84 33.07 -0.98
N THR A 189 -3.55 33.34 -0.86
CA THR A 189 -2.50 32.44 -1.40
C THR A 189 -2.55 31.05 -0.78
N ALA A 190 -2.80 30.96 0.52
CA ALA A 190 -2.91 29.68 1.22
C ALA A 190 -4.10 28.88 0.68
N GLU A 191 -5.30 29.46 0.66
CA GLU A 191 -6.50 28.80 0.13
C GLU A 191 -6.36 28.41 -1.34
N ALA A 192 -5.71 29.24 -2.17
CA ALA A 192 -5.47 28.92 -3.58
C ALA A 192 -4.54 27.71 -3.72
N ILE A 193 -3.52 27.56 -2.85
CA ILE A 193 -2.63 26.42 -2.85
C ILE A 193 -3.37 25.15 -2.37
N GLU A 194 -4.08 25.22 -1.25
CA GLU A 194 -4.85 24.11 -0.69
C GLU A 194 -5.87 23.58 -1.70
N SER A 195 -6.63 24.48 -2.30
CA SER A 195 -7.59 24.16 -3.35
C SER A 195 -6.93 23.54 -4.57
N GLY A 196 -5.82 24.13 -5.04
CA GLY A 196 -5.06 23.61 -6.18
C GLY A 196 -4.56 22.18 -5.93
N ILE A 197 -4.01 21.90 -4.74
CA ILE A 197 -3.55 20.57 -4.35
C ILE A 197 -4.71 19.57 -4.30
N TYR A 198 -5.81 19.93 -3.64
CA TYR A 198 -6.96 19.04 -3.49
C TYR A 198 -7.63 18.75 -4.83
N PHE A 199 -8.09 19.76 -5.55
CA PHE A 199 -8.86 19.57 -6.79
C PHE A 199 -8.03 19.04 -7.95
N SER A 200 -6.73 19.37 -8.04
CA SER A 200 -5.88 18.75 -9.06
C SER A 200 -5.78 17.24 -8.88
N ASN A 201 -5.66 16.76 -7.63
CA ASN A 201 -5.64 15.31 -7.36
C ASN A 201 -7.02 14.69 -7.57
N LEU A 202 -8.09 15.30 -7.09
CA LEU A 202 -9.48 14.82 -7.29
C LEU A 202 -9.76 14.57 -8.77
N TYR A 203 -9.57 15.59 -9.61
CA TYR A 203 -9.88 15.50 -11.04
C TYR A 203 -8.90 14.61 -11.81
N ALA A 204 -7.62 14.59 -11.41
CA ALA A 204 -6.66 13.67 -12.01
C ALA A 204 -7.04 12.20 -11.74
N ILE A 205 -7.39 11.87 -10.50
CA ILE A 205 -7.79 10.49 -10.11
C ILE A 205 -9.08 10.11 -10.84
N GLU A 206 -10.10 10.95 -10.79
CA GLU A 206 -11.37 10.74 -11.49
C GLU A 206 -11.15 10.53 -13.01
N GLY A 207 -10.35 11.40 -13.63
CA GLY A 207 -10.02 11.33 -15.06
C GLY A 207 -9.28 10.06 -15.44
N ILE A 208 -8.29 9.64 -14.62
CA ILE A 208 -7.53 8.40 -14.84
C ILE A 208 -8.43 7.17 -14.69
N ILE A 209 -9.27 7.10 -13.67
CA ILE A 209 -10.26 6.02 -13.48
C ILE A 209 -11.17 5.91 -14.71
N LYS A 210 -11.74 7.03 -15.17
CA LYS A 210 -12.57 7.09 -16.39
C LYS A 210 -11.80 6.62 -17.63
N GLY A 211 -10.53 7.04 -17.75
CA GLY A 211 -9.64 6.62 -18.83
C GLY A 211 -9.41 5.12 -18.85
N ILE A 212 -9.06 4.51 -17.71
CA ILE A 212 -8.85 3.07 -17.56
C ILE A 212 -10.14 2.30 -17.88
N LYS A 213 -11.29 2.71 -17.32
CA LYS A 213 -12.59 2.09 -17.62
C LYS A 213 -12.89 2.06 -19.12
N LYS A 214 -12.69 3.19 -19.80
CA LYS A 214 -12.90 3.32 -21.24
C LYS A 214 -11.95 2.44 -22.06
N GLU A 215 -10.66 2.44 -21.73
CA GLU A 215 -9.65 1.66 -22.46
C GLU A 215 -9.88 0.17 -22.33
N LEU A 216 -10.20 -0.29 -21.12
CA LEU A 216 -10.41 -1.71 -20.81
C LEU A 216 -11.86 -2.16 -21.05
N LYS A 217 -12.76 -1.27 -21.48
CA LYS A 217 -14.21 -1.53 -21.68
C LYS A 217 -14.87 -2.14 -20.45
N MET A 218 -14.52 -1.59 -19.28
CA MET A 218 -15.05 -1.99 -17.97
C MET A 218 -16.14 -1.01 -17.53
N ASP A 219 -17.35 -1.13 -18.06
CA ASP A 219 -18.48 -0.26 -17.70
C ASP A 219 -18.81 -0.41 -16.21
N GLU A 220 -18.89 -1.64 -15.72
CA GLU A 220 -18.99 -1.97 -14.30
C GLU A 220 -17.60 -2.32 -13.76
N CYS A 221 -17.11 -1.51 -12.83
CA CYS A 221 -15.79 -1.66 -12.23
C CYS A 221 -15.81 -1.13 -10.80
N PHE A 222 -15.38 -1.96 -9.86
CA PHE A 222 -15.31 -1.64 -8.44
C PHE A 222 -14.04 -0.87 -8.12
N ILE A 223 -14.15 0.27 -7.45
CA ILE A 223 -13.03 1.16 -7.16
C ILE A 223 -12.66 1.05 -5.69
N VAL A 224 -11.44 0.61 -5.42
CA VAL A 224 -10.89 0.46 -4.08
C VAL A 224 -9.84 1.54 -3.84
N GLY A 225 -10.07 2.38 -2.83
CA GLY A 225 -9.10 3.38 -2.38
C GLY A 225 -8.30 2.90 -1.17
N THR A 226 -6.99 3.16 -1.15
CA THR A 226 -6.10 2.91 -0.01
C THR A 226 -4.97 3.93 0.03
N GLY A 227 -4.15 3.89 1.08
CA GLY A 227 -3.05 4.83 1.27
C GLY A 227 -3.43 6.03 2.14
N GLY A 228 -2.40 6.73 2.62
CA GLY A 228 -2.55 7.73 3.69
C GLY A 228 -3.43 8.93 3.36
N TYR A 229 -3.53 9.31 2.09
CA TYR A 229 -4.35 10.45 1.65
C TYR A 229 -5.67 10.05 0.99
N ALA A 230 -5.94 8.76 0.80
CA ALA A 230 -7.15 8.29 0.13
C ALA A 230 -8.43 8.64 0.89
N SER A 231 -8.37 8.76 2.22
CA SER A 231 -9.50 9.17 3.05
C SER A 231 -10.08 10.54 2.67
N LEU A 232 -9.28 11.44 2.11
CA LEU A 232 -9.75 12.76 1.66
C LEU A 232 -10.74 12.69 0.50
N PHE A 233 -10.70 11.60 -0.27
CA PHE A 233 -11.45 11.38 -1.50
C PHE A 233 -12.41 10.18 -1.39
N ALA A 234 -12.54 9.59 -0.20
CA ALA A 234 -13.27 8.35 -0.01
C ALA A 234 -14.72 8.42 -0.50
N ASP A 235 -15.44 9.48 -0.11
CA ASP A 235 -16.85 9.66 -0.46
C ASP A 235 -17.07 10.04 -1.93
N ASP A 236 -16.03 10.58 -2.58
CA ASP A 236 -16.15 11.17 -3.91
C ASP A 236 -15.73 10.20 -5.04
N LEU A 237 -14.78 9.27 -4.75
CA LEU A 237 -14.08 8.50 -5.80
C LEU A 237 -14.14 6.98 -5.63
N PHE A 238 -14.37 6.45 -4.43
CA PHE A 238 -14.18 5.04 -4.14
C PHE A 238 -15.48 4.36 -3.72
N ASP A 239 -15.72 3.14 -4.24
CA ASP A 239 -16.79 2.29 -3.75
C ASP A 239 -16.47 1.77 -2.35
N VAL A 240 -15.18 1.59 -2.05
CA VAL A 240 -14.68 1.29 -0.71
C VAL A 240 -13.32 1.95 -0.47
N PHE A 241 -13.14 2.48 0.74
CA PHE A 241 -11.86 2.91 1.27
C PHE A 241 -11.41 1.93 2.37
N ASP A 242 -10.22 1.35 2.22
CA ASP A 242 -9.61 0.47 3.21
C ASP A 242 -8.16 0.88 3.47
N ASN A 243 -7.93 1.53 4.61
CA ASN A 243 -6.60 1.98 5.03
C ASN A 243 -5.68 0.84 5.49
N GLU A 244 -6.23 -0.35 5.72
CA GLU A 244 -5.49 -1.55 6.11
C GLU A 244 -5.31 -2.54 4.94
N LEU A 245 -5.63 -2.11 3.71
CA LEU A 245 -5.63 -2.99 2.53
C LEU A 245 -4.33 -3.79 2.40
N ALA A 246 -3.17 -3.12 2.46
CA ALA A 246 -1.86 -3.77 2.32
C ALA A 246 -1.62 -4.82 3.41
N MET A 247 -2.00 -4.53 4.65
CA MET A 247 -1.85 -5.47 5.77
C MET A 247 -2.72 -6.71 5.59
N LYS A 248 -4.00 -6.52 5.23
CA LYS A 248 -4.94 -7.63 4.94
C LYS A 248 -4.50 -8.44 3.73
N ALA A 249 -3.96 -7.75 2.73
CA ALA A 249 -3.43 -8.38 1.53
C ALA A 249 -2.21 -9.27 1.84
N LEU A 250 -1.28 -8.81 2.66
CA LEU A 250 -0.14 -9.62 3.12
C LEU A 250 -0.61 -10.81 3.97
N LYS A 251 -1.65 -10.62 4.80
CA LYS A 251 -2.27 -11.73 5.52
C LYS A 251 -2.86 -12.76 4.57
N TYR A 252 -3.57 -12.32 3.52
CA TYR A 252 -4.07 -13.22 2.48
C TYR A 252 -2.94 -13.99 1.78
N ILE A 253 -1.83 -13.33 1.44
CA ILE A 253 -0.65 -14.01 0.88
C ILE A 253 -0.10 -15.07 1.84
N ALA A 254 -0.07 -14.78 3.14
CA ALA A 254 0.30 -15.78 4.14
C ALA A 254 -0.63 -17.00 4.15
N ASP A 255 -1.92 -16.77 3.93
CA ASP A 255 -2.93 -17.83 3.97
C ASP A 255 -2.82 -18.81 2.81
N ILE A 256 -2.43 -18.34 1.62
CA ILE A 256 -2.36 -19.16 0.41
C ILE A 256 -0.96 -19.73 0.11
N ASN A 257 0.06 -19.41 0.95
CA ASN A 257 1.45 -19.91 0.85
C ASN A 257 1.90 -20.54 2.18
#